data_077091590f25643752954e94c382da2f
#
_entry.id   077091590f25643752954e94c382da2f
#
_cell.length_a   1.000
_cell.length_b   1.000
_cell.length_c   1.000
_cell.angle_alpha   90.00
_cell.angle_beta   90.00
_cell.angle_gamma   90.00
#
_symmetry.space_group_name_H-M   'P 1'
#
loop_
_entity.id
_entity.type
_entity.pdbx_description
1 polymer ?
#
loop_
_entity_poly.entity_id
_entity_poly.type
_entity_poly.pdbx_seq_one_letter_code
_entity_poly.pdbx_strand_id
1 'polypeptide(L)'
;MIRIALIIVFSAGSGVGFYVAKGFFDTIPKALDEAAIIDGATRWQVFTQITAPLSKPIIVYTILTSFMGPWVDFIFAKVICRADAQYYTVSIGLWKMLEKEYIDSWYTCFAAGAVVVSIPIAILFLLTQKFYVDAVSYTHLTLPTT
;
A
#
# COMPACT_ATOMS: atom_id res chain seq x y z
N MET A 1 -1.10 23.73 -9.90
CA MET A 1 -0.21 23.79 -8.72
C MET A 1 -0.63 22.80 -7.63
N ILE A 2 -1.89 22.79 -7.18
CA ILE A 2 -2.39 21.91 -6.08
C ILE A 2 -2.13 20.43 -6.32
N ARG A 3 -2.44 19.92 -7.52
CA ARG A 3 -2.18 18.49 -7.86
C ARG A 3 -0.70 18.12 -7.78
N ILE A 4 0.18 19.02 -8.21
CA ILE A 4 1.64 18.78 -8.13
C ILE A 4 2.09 18.75 -6.67
N ALA A 5 1.56 19.62 -5.82
CA ALA A 5 1.87 19.63 -4.39
C ALA A 5 1.46 18.31 -3.71
N LEU A 6 0.27 17.77 -4.03
CA LEU A 6 -0.18 16.46 -3.53
C LEU A 6 0.77 15.34 -3.99
N ILE A 7 1.13 15.31 -5.27
CA ILE A 7 2.06 14.31 -5.81
C ILE A 7 3.40 14.37 -5.08
N ILE A 8 3.96 15.56 -4.85
CA ILE A 8 5.24 15.73 -4.15
C ILE A 8 5.14 15.23 -2.71
N VAL A 9 4.07 15.58 -1.97
CA VAL A 9 3.89 15.15 -0.58
C VAL A 9 3.78 13.63 -0.48
N PHE A 10 2.97 12.99 -1.33
CA PHE A 10 2.86 11.53 -1.32
C PHE A 10 4.14 10.84 -1.80
N SER A 11 4.87 11.42 -2.73
CA SER A 11 6.18 10.91 -3.16
C SER A 11 7.22 10.99 -2.05
N ALA A 12 7.21 12.04 -1.24
CA ALA A 12 8.11 12.17 -0.09
C ALA A 12 7.85 11.09 0.98
N GLY A 13 6.59 10.68 1.16
CA GLY A 13 6.21 9.60 2.07
C GLY A 13 6.76 8.22 1.68
N SER A 14 7.17 8.01 0.44
CA SER A 14 7.68 6.73 -0.06
C SER A 14 9.00 6.29 0.61
N GLY A 15 9.73 7.21 1.24
CA GLY A 15 10.95 6.89 2.00
C GLY A 15 10.72 5.85 3.11
N VAL A 16 9.59 5.93 3.82
CA VAL A 16 9.22 4.94 4.84
C VAL A 16 8.99 3.56 4.21
N GLY A 17 8.31 3.52 3.07
CA GLY A 17 8.10 2.28 2.31
C GLY A 17 9.41 1.61 1.88
N PHE A 18 10.41 2.41 1.50
CA PHE A 18 11.74 1.90 1.19
C PHE A 18 12.41 1.22 2.39
N TYR A 19 12.35 1.83 3.59
CA TYR A 19 12.90 1.22 4.79
C TYR A 19 12.21 -0.10 5.15
N VAL A 20 10.89 -0.17 5.04
CA VAL A 20 10.13 -1.40 5.28
C VAL A 20 10.53 -2.49 4.27
N ALA A 21 10.61 -2.14 2.99
CA ALA A 21 11.04 -3.06 1.94
C ALA A 21 12.49 -3.53 2.18
N LYS A 22 13.41 -2.62 2.50
CA LYS A 22 14.79 -2.96 2.82
C LYS A 22 14.86 -3.93 4.02
N GLY A 23 14.13 -3.65 5.11
CA GLY A 23 14.09 -4.53 6.27
C GLY A 23 13.62 -5.95 5.91
N PHE A 24 12.66 -6.08 5.00
CA PHE A 24 12.23 -7.38 4.50
C PHE A 24 13.34 -8.08 3.70
N PHE A 25 13.98 -7.38 2.76
CA PHE A 25 15.08 -7.95 1.98
C PHE A 25 16.26 -8.40 2.84
N ASP A 26 16.54 -7.69 3.93
CA ASP A 26 17.59 -8.06 4.89
C ASP A 26 17.28 -9.37 5.64
N THR A 27 16.04 -9.86 5.64
CA THR A 27 15.65 -11.15 6.22
C THR A 27 15.91 -12.34 5.28
N ILE A 28 16.11 -12.09 3.98
CA ILE A 28 16.40 -13.15 3.01
C ILE A 28 17.83 -13.65 3.21
N PRO A 29 18.05 -14.97 3.44
CA PRO A 29 19.37 -15.51 3.67
C PRO A 29 20.27 -15.33 2.44
N LYS A 30 21.40 -14.64 2.61
CA LYS A 30 22.39 -14.44 1.53
C LYS A 30 22.96 -15.75 0.97
N ALA A 31 22.95 -16.81 1.79
CA ALA A 31 23.37 -18.14 1.37
C ALA A 31 22.62 -18.67 0.14
N LEU A 32 21.36 -18.25 -0.07
CA LEU A 32 20.60 -18.61 -1.27
C LEU A 32 21.17 -17.97 -2.53
N ASP A 33 21.53 -16.70 -2.44
CA ASP A 33 22.13 -15.96 -3.54
C ASP A 33 23.55 -16.51 -3.87
N GLU A 34 24.33 -16.79 -2.82
CA GLU A 34 25.68 -17.34 -2.94
C GLU A 34 25.67 -18.75 -3.56
N ALA A 35 24.78 -19.63 -3.12
CA ALA A 35 24.63 -20.97 -3.68
C ALA A 35 24.27 -20.90 -5.17
N ALA A 36 23.31 -20.06 -5.54
CA ALA A 36 22.90 -19.90 -6.93
C ALA A 36 24.03 -19.37 -7.83
N ILE A 37 24.86 -18.46 -7.31
CA ILE A 37 26.03 -17.94 -8.04
C ILE A 37 27.08 -19.02 -8.23
N ILE A 38 27.30 -19.89 -7.23
CA ILE A 38 28.21 -21.05 -7.33
C ILE A 38 27.71 -22.03 -8.40
N ASP A 39 26.38 -22.22 -8.49
CA ASP A 39 25.75 -23.04 -9.53
C ASP A 39 25.78 -22.39 -10.92
N GLY A 40 26.39 -21.22 -11.07
CA GLY A 40 26.59 -20.52 -12.36
C GLY A 40 25.43 -19.61 -12.76
N ALA A 41 24.49 -19.30 -11.86
CA ALA A 41 23.43 -18.35 -12.15
C ALA A 41 23.98 -16.92 -12.26
N THR A 42 23.47 -16.18 -13.24
CA THR A 42 23.75 -14.74 -13.34
C THR A 42 22.99 -13.98 -12.26
N ARG A 43 23.44 -12.78 -11.86
CA ARG A 43 22.75 -11.93 -10.88
C ARG A 43 21.30 -11.62 -11.27
N TRP A 44 21.01 -11.53 -12.57
CA TRP A 44 19.65 -11.34 -13.06
C TRP A 44 18.77 -12.57 -12.86
N GLN A 45 19.32 -13.77 -13.05
CA GLN A 45 18.62 -15.01 -12.78
C GLN A 45 18.35 -15.18 -11.28
N VAL A 46 19.34 -14.90 -10.42
CA VAL A 46 19.15 -14.90 -8.96
C VAL A 46 18.01 -13.93 -8.57
N PHE A 47 18.02 -12.70 -9.08
CA PHE A 47 16.96 -11.74 -8.79
C PHE A 47 15.58 -12.23 -9.24
N THR A 48 15.44 -12.68 -10.48
CA THR A 48 14.13 -13.04 -11.05
C THR A 48 13.59 -14.37 -10.58
N GLN A 49 14.46 -15.34 -10.30
CA GLN A 49 14.06 -16.71 -9.97
C GLN A 49 14.07 -16.99 -8.46
N ILE A 50 14.82 -16.25 -7.67
CA ILE A 50 14.94 -16.45 -6.22
C ILE A 50 14.42 -15.24 -5.46
N THR A 51 15.05 -14.10 -5.60
CA THR A 51 14.76 -12.92 -4.76
C THR A 51 13.36 -12.36 -5.00
N ALA A 52 12.95 -12.16 -6.25
CA ALA A 52 11.64 -11.59 -6.56
C ALA A 52 10.47 -12.51 -6.16
N PRO A 53 10.49 -13.82 -6.39
CA PRO A 53 9.45 -14.72 -5.89
C PRO A 53 9.35 -14.76 -4.36
N LEU A 54 10.48 -14.77 -3.65
CA LEU A 54 10.51 -14.72 -2.19
C LEU A 54 10.00 -13.37 -1.65
N SER A 55 10.15 -12.31 -2.44
CA SER A 55 9.74 -10.94 -2.07
C SER A 55 8.28 -10.63 -2.40
N LYS A 56 7.49 -11.58 -2.90
CA LYS A 56 6.06 -11.36 -3.20
C LYS A 56 5.28 -10.68 -2.06
N PRO A 57 5.44 -11.05 -0.77
CA PRO A 57 4.68 -10.42 0.30
C PRO A 57 4.97 -8.93 0.44
N ILE A 58 6.22 -8.51 0.36
CA ILE A 58 6.58 -7.10 0.49
C ILE A 58 6.18 -6.29 -0.74
N ILE A 59 6.21 -6.88 -1.93
CA ILE A 59 5.74 -6.24 -3.17
C ILE A 59 4.24 -5.97 -3.05
N VAL A 60 3.46 -6.96 -2.62
CA VAL A 60 2.01 -6.83 -2.41
C VAL A 60 1.72 -5.78 -1.35
N TYR A 61 2.42 -5.80 -0.23
CA TYR A 61 2.30 -4.80 0.84
C TYR A 61 2.56 -3.39 0.30
N THR A 62 3.63 -3.21 -0.47
CA THR A 62 4.00 -1.90 -1.04
C THR A 62 2.93 -1.38 -2.00
N ILE A 63 2.40 -2.24 -2.88
CA ILE A 63 1.31 -1.89 -3.80
C ILE A 63 0.07 -1.43 -3.01
N LEU A 64 -0.34 -2.21 -2.01
CA LEU A 64 -1.49 -1.88 -1.18
C LEU A 64 -1.33 -0.54 -0.46
N THR A 65 -0.24 -0.35 0.24
CA THR A 65 0.00 0.87 1.02
C THR A 65 0.15 2.09 0.14
N SER A 66 0.78 1.95 -1.03
CA SER A 66 0.91 3.04 -2.00
C SER A 66 -0.43 3.47 -2.60
N PHE A 67 -1.37 2.54 -2.75
CA PHE A 67 -2.72 2.85 -3.22
C PHE A 67 -3.58 3.41 -2.09
N MET A 68 -3.59 2.75 -0.92
CA MET A 68 -4.45 3.13 0.20
C MET A 68 -4.07 4.49 0.81
N GLY A 69 -2.78 4.81 0.88
CA GLY A 69 -2.30 6.07 1.45
C GLY A 69 -3.01 7.29 0.85
N PRO A 70 -2.83 7.58 -0.44
CA PRO A 70 -3.51 8.70 -1.10
C PRO A 70 -5.04 8.58 -1.15
N TRP A 71 -5.58 7.35 -1.19
CA TRP A 71 -7.02 7.09 -1.29
C TRP A 71 -7.78 7.50 -0.03
N VAL A 72 -7.22 7.18 1.15
CA VAL A 72 -7.86 7.50 2.45
C VAL A 72 -7.34 8.77 3.09
N ASP A 73 -6.35 9.44 2.48
CA ASP A 73 -5.78 10.65 3.06
C ASP A 73 -6.82 11.77 3.11
N PHE A 74 -6.94 12.35 4.28
CA PHE A 74 -7.80 13.48 4.55
C PHE A 74 -6.99 14.71 4.95
N ILE A 75 -5.95 14.53 5.76
CA ILE A 75 -5.25 15.62 6.43
C ILE A 75 -4.46 16.46 5.44
N PHE A 76 -3.54 15.83 4.69
CA PHE A 76 -2.72 16.54 3.71
C PHE A 76 -3.57 17.09 2.57
N ALA A 77 -4.55 16.29 2.09
CA ALA A 77 -5.45 16.71 1.05
C ALA A 77 -6.26 17.95 1.48
N LYS A 78 -6.80 17.98 2.71
CA LYS A 78 -7.58 19.12 3.22
C LYS A 78 -6.73 20.39 3.34
N VAL A 79 -5.49 20.27 3.82
CA VAL A 79 -4.58 21.42 3.95
C VAL A 79 -4.18 21.99 2.59
N ILE A 80 -3.89 21.11 1.63
CA ILE A 80 -3.38 21.51 0.30
C ILE A 80 -4.50 22.00 -0.60
N CYS A 81 -5.65 21.31 -0.64
CA CYS A 81 -6.80 21.68 -1.48
C CYS A 81 -7.54 22.93 -0.95
N ARG A 82 -7.43 23.21 0.35
CA ARG A 82 -8.11 24.35 1.01
C ARG A 82 -9.62 24.33 0.71
N ALA A 83 -10.14 25.44 0.16
CA ALA A 83 -11.57 25.62 -0.16
C ALA A 83 -11.91 25.37 -1.64
N ASP A 84 -10.95 24.98 -2.46
CA ASP A 84 -11.17 24.79 -3.90
C ASP A 84 -11.77 23.41 -4.18
N ALA A 85 -13.09 23.38 -4.36
CA ALA A 85 -13.86 22.15 -4.56
C ALA A 85 -13.44 21.34 -5.79
N GLN A 86 -12.79 21.97 -6.77
CA GLN A 86 -12.34 21.30 -8.00
C GLN A 86 -11.23 20.26 -7.75
N TYR A 87 -10.53 20.39 -6.62
CA TYR A 87 -9.38 19.53 -6.27
C TYR A 87 -9.65 18.59 -5.09
N TYR A 88 -10.90 18.48 -4.64
CA TYR A 88 -11.23 17.64 -3.50
C TYR A 88 -10.91 16.18 -3.81
N THR A 89 -10.25 15.52 -2.85
CA THR A 89 -10.12 14.09 -2.82
C THR A 89 -11.43 13.43 -2.39
N VAL A 90 -11.54 12.13 -2.59
CA VAL A 90 -12.72 11.35 -2.18
C VAL A 90 -13.01 11.53 -0.69
N SER A 91 -11.97 11.50 0.14
CA SER A 91 -12.08 11.68 1.60
C SER A 91 -12.63 13.04 1.99
N ILE A 92 -12.17 14.12 1.34
CA ILE A 92 -12.69 15.48 1.59
C ILE A 92 -14.13 15.58 1.12
N GLY A 93 -14.46 15.01 -0.04
CA GLY A 93 -15.83 15.02 -0.56
C GLY A 93 -16.82 14.36 0.39
N LEU A 94 -16.49 13.17 0.91
CA LEU A 94 -17.30 12.50 1.92
C LEU A 94 -17.42 13.30 3.21
N TRP A 95 -16.32 13.88 3.69
CA TRP A 95 -16.35 14.69 4.90
C TRP A 95 -17.24 15.93 4.78
N LYS A 96 -17.24 16.58 3.61
CA LYS A 96 -18.11 17.72 3.35
C LYS A 96 -19.59 17.41 3.45
N MET A 97 -20.00 16.20 3.11
CA MET A 97 -21.39 15.75 3.24
C MET A 97 -21.85 15.66 4.71
N LEU A 98 -20.90 15.60 5.66
CA LEU A 98 -21.14 15.58 7.11
C LEU A 98 -21.05 16.95 7.76
N GLU A 99 -20.70 18.03 7.05
CA GLU A 99 -20.69 19.36 7.60
C GLU A 99 -22.12 19.77 8.01
N LYS A 100 -22.23 20.52 9.12
CA LYS A 100 -23.52 20.89 9.72
C LYS A 100 -24.54 21.50 8.74
N GLU A 101 -24.03 22.18 7.72
CA GLU A 101 -24.85 22.84 6.70
C GLU A 101 -25.53 21.84 5.76
N TYR A 102 -24.95 20.66 5.59
CA TYR A 102 -25.38 19.66 4.60
C TYR A 102 -25.87 18.35 5.19
N ILE A 103 -25.65 18.11 6.48
CA ILE A 103 -25.85 16.78 7.10
C ILE A 103 -27.28 16.24 6.94
N ASP A 104 -28.29 17.10 7.08
CA ASP A 104 -29.70 16.69 7.00
C ASP A 104 -30.10 16.26 5.58
N SER A 105 -29.48 16.84 4.55
CA SER A 105 -29.81 16.56 3.14
C SER A 105 -28.94 15.47 2.54
N TRP A 106 -27.67 15.34 2.99
CA TRP A 106 -26.65 14.53 2.33
C TRP A 106 -26.19 13.31 3.13
N TYR A 107 -26.77 13.08 4.33
CA TYR A 107 -26.35 11.94 5.15
C TYR A 107 -26.54 10.58 4.46
N THR A 108 -27.65 10.39 3.76
CA THR A 108 -27.89 9.16 2.97
C THR A 108 -26.89 9.03 1.82
N CYS A 109 -26.56 10.13 1.15
CA CYS A 109 -25.56 10.15 0.10
C CYS A 109 -24.16 9.87 0.64
N PHE A 110 -23.82 10.38 1.83
CA PHE A 110 -22.59 10.05 2.53
C PHE A 110 -22.49 8.54 2.81
N ALA A 111 -23.54 7.94 3.36
CA ALA A 111 -23.56 6.51 3.65
C ALA A 111 -23.37 5.67 2.38
N ALA A 112 -24.08 5.99 1.31
CA ALA A 112 -23.92 5.33 0.02
C ALA A 112 -22.53 5.55 -0.57
N GLY A 113 -22.00 6.77 -0.51
CA GLY A 113 -20.67 7.11 -0.97
C GLY A 113 -19.58 6.37 -0.19
N ALA A 114 -19.70 6.24 1.13
CA ALA A 114 -18.76 5.50 1.96
C ALA A 114 -18.69 4.01 1.55
N VAL A 115 -19.83 3.39 1.25
CA VAL A 115 -19.88 2.01 0.74
C VAL A 115 -19.15 1.91 -0.61
N VAL A 116 -19.46 2.78 -1.57
CA VAL A 116 -18.84 2.77 -2.89
C VAL A 116 -17.32 2.96 -2.79
N VAL A 117 -16.86 3.87 -1.94
CA VAL A 117 -15.42 4.15 -1.73
C VAL A 117 -14.69 2.98 -1.07
N SER A 118 -15.39 2.18 -0.27
CA SER A 118 -14.82 0.99 0.37
C SER A 118 -14.61 -0.18 -0.59
N ILE A 119 -15.37 -0.25 -1.69
CA ILE A 119 -15.33 -1.38 -2.64
C ILE A 119 -13.93 -1.58 -3.24
N PRO A 120 -13.23 -0.58 -3.79
CA PRO A 120 -11.89 -0.77 -4.35
C PRO A 120 -10.88 -1.29 -3.31
N ILE A 121 -10.97 -0.80 -2.07
CA ILE A 121 -10.09 -1.23 -0.97
C ILE A 121 -10.39 -2.69 -0.62
N ALA A 122 -11.66 -3.05 -0.48
CA ALA A 122 -12.08 -4.42 -0.19
C ALA A 122 -11.63 -5.40 -1.30
N ILE A 123 -11.80 -5.04 -2.56
CA ILE A 123 -11.34 -5.86 -3.69
C ILE A 123 -9.82 -6.05 -3.64
N LEU A 124 -9.06 -4.97 -3.46
CA LEU A 124 -7.60 -5.05 -3.34
C LEU A 124 -7.19 -5.94 -2.18
N PHE A 125 -7.82 -5.78 -1.01
CA PHE A 125 -7.53 -6.61 0.14
C PHE A 125 -7.80 -8.09 -0.13
N LEU A 126 -8.97 -8.43 -0.70
CA LEU A 126 -9.34 -9.81 -1.03
C LEU A 126 -8.40 -10.45 -2.06
N LEU A 127 -7.94 -9.67 -3.03
CA LEU A 127 -6.98 -10.16 -4.03
C LEU A 127 -5.59 -10.42 -3.44
N THR A 128 -5.22 -9.68 -2.41
CA THR A 128 -3.87 -9.73 -1.85
C THR A 128 -3.74 -10.58 -0.59
N GLN A 129 -4.86 -10.87 0.11
CA GLN A 129 -4.84 -11.63 1.37
C GLN A 129 -4.16 -13.00 1.25
N LYS A 130 -4.33 -13.70 0.12
CA LYS A 130 -3.69 -15.00 -0.12
C LYS A 130 -2.15 -14.93 -0.06
N PHE A 131 -1.56 -13.84 -0.50
CA PHE A 131 -0.11 -13.66 -0.47
C PHE A 131 0.42 -13.41 0.95
N TYR A 132 -0.41 -12.84 1.85
CA TYR A 132 -0.08 -12.72 3.27
C TYR A 132 -0.15 -14.06 3.98
N VAL A 133 -1.17 -14.85 3.71
CA VAL A 133 -1.34 -16.19 4.33
C VAL A 133 -0.19 -17.10 3.95
N ASP A 134 0.20 -17.14 2.68
CA ASP A 134 1.34 -17.92 2.22
C ASP A 134 2.65 -17.51 2.92
N ALA A 135 2.90 -16.19 3.07
CA ALA A 135 4.10 -15.69 3.74
C ALA A 135 4.18 -16.10 5.21
N VAL A 136 3.05 -16.04 5.94
CA VAL A 136 3.00 -16.44 7.36
C VAL A 136 3.19 -17.94 7.52
N SER A 137 2.65 -18.76 6.61
CA SER A 137 2.80 -20.21 6.65
C SER A 137 4.26 -20.64 6.50
N TYR A 138 5.03 -19.98 5.65
CA TYR A 138 6.46 -20.30 5.48
C TYR A 138 7.29 -19.98 6.72
N THR A 139 6.98 -18.94 7.47
CA THR A 139 7.71 -18.56 8.68
C THR A 139 7.48 -19.52 9.84
N HIS A 140 6.29 -20.13 9.93
CA HIS A 140 5.98 -21.12 10.97
C HIS A 140 6.57 -22.52 10.72
N LEU A 141 6.83 -22.88 9.45
CA LEU A 141 7.42 -24.19 9.10
C LEU A 141 8.95 -24.23 9.30
N THR A 142 9.61 -23.10 9.46
CA THR A 142 11.07 -23.01 9.60
C THR A 142 11.56 -22.84 11.04
N LEU A 143 10.68 -22.83 12.04
CA LEU A 143 11.09 -22.87 13.43
C LEU A 143 11.47 -24.32 13.79
N PRO A 144 12.76 -24.64 14.05
CA PRO A 144 13.12 -25.96 14.54
C PRO A 144 12.49 -26.13 15.93
N THR A 145 11.65 -27.14 16.07
CA THR A 145 11.24 -27.64 17.38
C THR A 145 12.47 -28.23 18.05
N THR A 146 13.13 -27.44 18.88
CA THR A 146 14.09 -27.93 19.89
C THR A 146 13.36 -28.32 21.15
#